data_037ca7c9e534476f46853678c0f4be5b
#
_entry.id   037ca7c9e534476f46853678c0f4be5b
#
_cell.length_a   1.000
_cell.length_b   1.000
_cell.length_c   1.000
_cell.angle_alpha   90.00
_cell.angle_beta   90.00
_cell.angle_gamma   90.00
#
_symmetry.space_group_name_H-M   'P 1'
#
loop_
_entity.id
_entity.type
_entity.pdbx_description
1 polymer ?
#
loop_
_entity_poly.entity_id
_entity_poly.type
_entity_poly.pdbx_seq_one_letter_code
_entity_poly.pdbx_strand_id
1 'polypeptide(L)'
;MISSSLVRTRLAAILLTAVATNARANPAAIVPSGGEAGTAGAFSVDYEYELDSARITRERAGDPTADPLAPPPKHDDLQFSQFRHTLTPRLDVGVYHDTWATIALPIIITQARELRLASGVDRNASPTLQDGYLPQTGYDAQDPTTPLSGDLVFRGQDRKGIPEIRFGLGFAPMNQRRDDTKPTWKLGADFHLAVGRVMRFDRMAPDAETGVSDGVHKLTLWTTMDRKLGFYEPWIKLAWTVPLAARSTSLFQDPGFGATNVMPGQIAAAQFGVELYAVDDKVEHNSLSIELSGRVKAHFEGRGYSEMWEVFAYAGDARVAGNPLVLDADPTNAGIQAQSHPGISNIENYLEVGGSVAIRAQLGPRVHIAATVDVFKITDHVISFADSGIDLPTCGTAGAGTNCETDANDVVNPGTKEINPAAAPAIDRVGARYHSEQNLGLVLGVTGQVLF
;
A
#
# COMPACT_ATOMS: atom_id res chain seq x y z
N MET A 1 -47.81 19.79 2.22
CA MET A 1 -46.48 19.81 2.86
C MET A 1 -45.72 18.61 2.32
N ILE A 2 -44.86 18.81 1.36
CA ILE A 2 -44.08 17.75 0.72
C ILE A 2 -42.69 17.82 1.34
N SER A 3 -42.37 16.79 2.11
CA SER A 3 -41.05 16.62 2.71
C SER A 3 -40.08 16.09 1.65
N SER A 4 -39.16 16.92 1.22
CA SER A 4 -38.05 16.54 0.35
C SER A 4 -36.98 15.83 1.17
N SER A 5 -36.98 14.49 1.16
CA SER A 5 -35.83 13.70 1.63
C SER A 5 -34.68 13.86 0.64
N LEU A 6 -33.68 14.64 0.99
CA LEU A 6 -32.39 14.69 0.30
C LEU A 6 -31.71 13.33 0.45
N VAL A 7 -31.71 12.56 -0.62
CA VAL A 7 -30.86 11.39 -0.79
C VAL A 7 -29.41 11.88 -0.85
N ARG A 8 -28.72 11.86 0.28
CA ARG A 8 -27.27 12.03 0.32
C ARG A 8 -26.63 10.71 -0.12
N THR A 9 -26.39 10.59 -1.41
CA THR A 9 -25.52 9.56 -1.95
C THR A 9 -24.10 9.84 -1.46
N ARG A 10 -23.68 9.19 -0.38
CA ARG A 10 -22.29 9.22 0.08
C ARG A 10 -21.51 8.29 -0.84
N LEU A 11 -20.69 8.84 -1.72
CA LEU A 11 -19.65 8.05 -2.37
C LEU A 11 -18.73 7.53 -1.26
N ALA A 12 -18.70 6.23 -1.08
CA ALA A 12 -17.74 5.56 -0.22
C ALA A 12 -16.39 5.49 -0.95
N ALA A 13 -15.34 5.80 -0.28
CA ALA A 13 -13.98 5.95 -0.80
C ALA A 13 -13.01 4.88 -0.27
N ILE A 14 -11.93 4.56 -0.92
CA ILE A 14 -11.20 3.28 -0.84
C ILE A 14 -9.68 3.34 -0.92
N LEU A 15 -8.94 2.37 -0.43
CA LEU A 15 -7.56 2.31 -0.16
C LEU A 15 -6.64 1.36 -0.87
N LEU A 16 -5.39 1.64 -0.92
CA LEU A 16 -4.25 0.82 -0.42
C LEU A 16 -2.91 1.59 -0.50
N THR A 17 -1.90 1.16 0.30
CA THR A 17 -0.54 1.66 0.21
C THR A 17 -0.01 1.49 -1.22
N ALA A 18 -0.43 2.38 -2.09
CA ALA A 18 0.17 2.49 -3.39
C ALA A 18 1.62 2.91 -3.17
N VAL A 19 2.56 2.07 -3.54
CA VAL A 19 3.82 2.62 -4.02
C VAL A 19 3.39 3.58 -5.10
N ALA A 20 3.42 4.86 -4.80
CA ALA A 20 3.05 5.90 -5.74
C ALA A 20 4.04 5.85 -6.91
N THR A 21 3.78 4.94 -7.83
CA THR A 21 4.25 5.15 -9.19
C THR A 21 3.42 6.33 -9.64
N ASN A 22 4.00 7.54 -9.48
CA ASN A 22 3.37 8.78 -9.87
C ASN A 22 2.56 8.51 -11.13
N ALA A 23 1.25 8.71 -11.06
CA ALA A 23 0.37 8.67 -12.21
C ALA A 23 0.71 9.86 -13.12
N ARG A 24 1.97 9.90 -13.57
CA ARG A 24 2.36 10.76 -14.65
C ARG A 24 1.69 10.20 -15.87
N ALA A 25 0.68 10.86 -16.27
CA ALA A 25 0.20 10.72 -17.60
C ALA A 25 1.41 10.80 -18.55
N ASN A 26 1.53 9.92 -19.52
CA ASN A 26 2.66 9.71 -20.44
C ASN A 26 4.06 9.93 -19.83
N PRO A 27 4.61 8.97 -19.08
CA PRO A 27 5.94 9.10 -18.49
C PRO A 27 7.07 9.22 -19.55
N ALA A 28 6.72 9.11 -20.81
CA ALA A 28 7.64 9.05 -21.92
C ALA A 28 7.88 10.39 -22.62
N ALA A 29 7.00 11.39 -22.46
CA ALA A 29 7.01 12.62 -23.27
C ALA A 29 8.28 13.47 -23.18
N ILE A 30 9.08 13.35 -22.11
CA ILE A 30 10.28 14.19 -21.92
C ILE A 30 11.48 13.32 -21.63
N VAL A 31 12.58 13.59 -22.39
CA VAL A 31 13.91 13.02 -22.17
C VAL A 31 14.85 14.17 -21.80
N PRO A 32 15.19 14.35 -20.51
CA PRO A 32 16.24 15.30 -20.15
C PRO A 32 17.59 14.84 -20.75
N SER A 33 18.31 15.74 -21.39
CA SER A 33 19.57 15.42 -22.10
C SER A 33 20.62 16.45 -21.75
N GLY A 34 21.79 16.00 -21.31
CA GLY A 34 22.93 16.87 -21.05
C GLY A 34 23.53 17.39 -22.35
N GLY A 35 23.76 18.70 -22.41
CA GLY A 35 24.46 19.35 -23.56
C GLY A 35 23.57 19.78 -24.73
N GLU A 36 22.25 19.66 -24.64
CA GLU A 36 21.32 20.13 -25.66
C GLU A 36 20.47 21.31 -25.14
N ALA A 37 20.32 22.32 -26.01
CA ALA A 37 19.49 23.48 -25.68
C ALA A 37 18.02 23.09 -25.56
N GLY A 38 17.40 23.47 -24.46
CA GLY A 38 15.94 23.34 -24.22
C GLY A 38 15.44 22.08 -23.49
N THR A 39 16.34 21.16 -23.15
CA THR A 39 15.98 19.92 -22.43
C THR A 39 16.98 19.52 -21.34
N ALA A 40 17.73 20.49 -20.82
CA ALA A 40 18.77 20.21 -19.81
C ALA A 40 18.19 19.66 -18.52
N GLY A 41 16.95 20.01 -18.20
CA GLY A 41 16.29 19.50 -17.01
C GLY A 41 14.80 19.81 -16.96
N ALA A 42 14.16 19.24 -15.96
CA ALA A 42 12.75 19.47 -15.65
C ALA A 42 12.54 19.54 -14.14
N PHE A 43 11.80 20.54 -13.69
CA PHE A 43 11.28 20.58 -12.33
C PHE A 43 9.77 20.36 -12.38
N SER A 44 9.27 19.44 -11.58
CA SER A 44 7.83 19.22 -11.46
C SER A 44 7.39 19.19 -10.02
N VAL A 45 6.13 19.52 -9.81
CA VAL A 45 5.42 19.34 -8.56
C VAL A 45 4.15 18.57 -8.87
N ASP A 46 4.02 17.41 -8.26
CA ASP A 46 2.85 16.56 -8.36
C ASP A 46 2.06 16.68 -7.04
N TYR A 47 0.78 16.97 -7.12
CA TYR A 47 -0.15 16.88 -5.99
C TYR A 47 -1.14 15.76 -6.26
N GLU A 48 -1.32 14.90 -5.28
CA GLU A 48 -2.24 13.77 -5.35
C GLU A 48 -3.16 13.77 -4.13
N TYR A 49 -4.44 13.60 -4.37
CA TYR A 49 -5.46 13.30 -3.39
C TYR A 49 -5.96 11.89 -3.64
N GLU A 50 -5.71 11.00 -2.71
CA GLU A 50 -6.07 9.59 -2.79
C GLU A 50 -7.17 9.30 -1.77
N LEU A 51 -8.17 8.64 -2.25
CA LEU A 51 -9.29 8.14 -1.45
C LEU A 51 -9.36 6.64 -1.58
N ASP A 52 -9.64 6.01 -0.47
CA ASP A 52 -9.55 4.57 -0.34
C ASP A 52 -10.61 3.97 0.60
N SER A 53 -11.26 2.80 0.31
CA SER A 53 -12.07 1.98 1.22
C SER A 53 -12.02 0.50 0.88
N ALA A 54 -12.27 -0.33 1.86
CA ALA A 54 -12.40 -1.75 1.72
C ALA A 54 -13.53 -2.25 2.61
N ARG A 55 -14.20 -3.29 2.18
CA ARG A 55 -15.05 -4.08 3.07
C ARG A 55 -14.18 -5.12 3.76
N ILE A 56 -14.21 -5.12 5.08
CA ILE A 56 -13.55 -6.13 5.89
C ILE A 56 -14.59 -7.16 6.29
N THR A 57 -14.33 -8.41 5.89
CA THR A 57 -15.13 -9.55 6.31
C THR A 57 -14.31 -10.47 7.18
N ARG A 58 -14.97 -11.26 8.00
CA ARG A 58 -14.32 -12.24 8.85
C ARG A 58 -14.95 -13.61 8.70
N GLU A 59 -14.10 -14.62 8.58
CA GLU A 59 -14.54 -16.00 8.65
C GLU A 59 -15.07 -16.34 10.06
N ARG A 60 -16.14 -17.12 10.10
CA ARG A 60 -16.63 -17.74 11.32
C ARG A 60 -16.75 -19.23 11.09
N ALA A 61 -16.28 -20.02 12.05
CA ALA A 61 -16.49 -21.45 12.01
C ALA A 61 -18.00 -21.70 11.87
N GLY A 62 -18.37 -22.40 10.82
CA GLY A 62 -19.75 -22.73 10.53
C GLY A 62 -20.28 -23.82 11.48
N ASP A 63 -21.53 -24.23 11.28
CA ASP A 63 -22.13 -25.37 11.93
C ASP A 63 -21.21 -26.61 11.73
N PRO A 64 -20.78 -27.29 12.81
CA PRO A 64 -19.94 -28.48 12.72
C PRO A 64 -20.63 -29.66 11.96
N THR A 65 -21.92 -29.53 11.67
CA THR A 65 -22.67 -30.47 10.81
C THR A 65 -22.61 -30.14 9.32
N ALA A 66 -22.05 -28.97 8.95
CA ALA A 66 -21.84 -28.61 7.56
C ALA A 66 -20.69 -29.44 6.93
N ASP A 67 -20.66 -29.48 5.60
CA ASP A 67 -19.58 -30.13 4.86
C ASP A 67 -18.21 -29.61 5.33
N PRO A 68 -17.34 -30.47 5.87
CA PRO A 68 -16.02 -30.03 6.36
C PRO A 68 -15.09 -29.55 5.25
N LEU A 69 -15.44 -29.78 3.97
CA LEU A 69 -14.72 -29.28 2.81
C LEU A 69 -15.26 -27.93 2.30
N ALA A 70 -16.41 -27.49 2.81
CA ALA A 70 -16.94 -26.19 2.44
C ALA A 70 -16.08 -25.07 3.06
N PRO A 71 -15.80 -23.96 2.30
CA PRO A 71 -15.13 -22.82 2.89
C PRO A 71 -15.96 -22.24 4.04
N PRO A 72 -15.33 -21.76 5.13
CA PRO A 72 -16.04 -21.18 6.23
C PRO A 72 -16.86 -19.96 5.78
N PRO A 73 -18.07 -19.77 6.33
CA PRO A 73 -18.87 -18.61 5.99
C PRO A 73 -18.17 -17.32 6.40
N LYS A 74 -18.25 -16.32 5.53
CA LYS A 74 -17.75 -14.97 5.79
C LYS A 74 -18.89 -14.09 6.28
N HIS A 75 -18.61 -13.29 7.28
CA HIS A 75 -19.52 -12.30 7.84
C HIS A 75 -18.99 -10.90 7.56
N ASP A 76 -19.85 -10.02 7.06
CA ASP A 76 -19.54 -8.61 6.99
C ASP A 76 -19.26 -8.07 8.40
N ASP A 77 -18.19 -7.32 8.56
CA ASP A 77 -17.76 -6.81 9.86
C ASP A 77 -17.56 -5.29 9.79
N LEU A 78 -16.55 -4.83 9.05
CA LEU A 78 -16.19 -3.42 9.03
C LEU A 78 -16.10 -2.88 7.60
N GLN A 79 -16.23 -1.56 7.50
CA GLN A 79 -15.93 -0.76 6.33
C GLN A 79 -14.71 0.10 6.66
N PHE A 80 -13.63 -0.14 5.99
CA PHE A 80 -12.43 0.67 6.08
C PHE A 80 -12.50 1.88 5.14
N SER A 81 -11.92 3.00 5.53
CA SER A 81 -11.68 4.16 4.67
C SER A 81 -10.42 4.91 5.07
N GLN A 82 -9.71 5.45 4.08
CA GLN A 82 -8.56 6.32 4.28
C GLN A 82 -8.58 7.44 3.24
N PHE A 83 -8.04 8.57 3.57
CA PHE A 83 -7.64 9.58 2.57
C PHE A 83 -6.19 9.99 2.81
N ARG A 84 -5.53 10.40 1.72
CA ARG A 84 -4.14 10.86 1.77
C ARG A 84 -3.93 12.00 0.78
N HIS A 85 -3.22 13.03 1.23
CA HIS A 85 -2.73 14.12 0.40
C HIS A 85 -1.22 14.05 0.31
N THR A 86 -0.70 13.94 -0.91
CA THR A 86 0.75 13.85 -1.17
C THR A 86 1.18 14.97 -2.11
N LEU A 87 2.26 15.65 -1.76
CA LEU A 87 2.95 16.62 -2.61
C LEU A 87 4.33 16.07 -2.96
N THR A 88 4.67 15.96 -4.23
CA THR A 88 5.96 15.40 -4.66
C THR A 88 6.70 16.38 -5.58
N PRO A 89 7.54 17.27 -5.06
CA PRO A 89 8.53 17.96 -5.88
C PRO A 89 9.54 16.96 -6.44
N ARG A 90 9.89 17.15 -7.72
CA ARG A 90 10.84 16.31 -8.43
C ARG A 90 11.71 17.19 -9.36
N LEU A 91 12.98 16.85 -9.40
CA LEU A 91 13.96 17.44 -10.29
C LEU A 91 14.60 16.33 -11.14
N ASP A 92 14.54 16.49 -12.46
CA ASP A 92 15.25 15.67 -13.44
C ASP A 92 16.33 16.53 -14.09
N VAL A 93 17.58 16.07 -14.12
CA VAL A 93 18.71 16.79 -14.69
C VAL A 93 19.42 15.92 -15.71
N GLY A 94 19.52 16.38 -16.94
CA GLY A 94 20.32 15.74 -17.98
C GLY A 94 21.82 15.75 -17.61
N VAL A 95 22.42 14.58 -17.56
CA VAL A 95 23.85 14.42 -17.21
C VAL A 95 24.69 14.25 -18.46
N TYR A 96 24.23 13.43 -19.38
CA TYR A 96 24.89 13.14 -20.65
C TYR A 96 23.81 12.77 -21.68
N HIS A 97 24.17 12.64 -22.96
CA HIS A 97 23.23 12.30 -24.05
C HIS A 97 22.10 11.37 -23.61
N ASP A 98 20.86 11.86 -23.64
CA ASP A 98 19.64 11.10 -23.24
C ASP A 98 19.75 10.30 -21.93
N THR A 99 20.67 10.72 -21.05
CA THR A 99 20.86 10.17 -19.71
C THR A 99 20.64 11.27 -18.69
N TRP A 100 19.87 10.99 -17.65
CA TRP A 100 19.54 11.96 -16.61
C TRP A 100 19.55 11.33 -15.22
N ALA A 101 19.75 12.19 -14.25
CA ALA A 101 19.55 11.88 -12.84
C ALA A 101 18.24 12.51 -12.35
N THR A 102 17.60 11.85 -11.41
CA THR A 102 16.36 12.28 -10.77
C THR A 102 16.54 12.37 -9.26
N ILE A 103 15.94 13.39 -8.66
CA ILE A 103 15.63 13.40 -7.23
C ILE A 103 14.16 13.74 -7.05
N ALA A 104 13.45 13.01 -6.17
CA ALA A 104 12.06 13.31 -5.82
C ALA A 104 11.83 13.14 -4.32
N LEU A 105 10.97 14.00 -3.77
CA LEU A 105 10.69 14.08 -2.34
C LEU A 105 9.18 14.01 -2.11
N PRO A 106 8.57 12.83 -1.94
CA PRO A 106 7.18 12.72 -1.57
C PRO A 106 6.98 13.25 -0.15
N ILE A 107 6.01 14.14 0.02
CA ILE A 107 5.62 14.74 1.28
C ILE A 107 4.15 14.41 1.51
N ILE A 108 3.85 13.57 2.49
CA ILE A 108 2.49 13.31 2.93
C ILE A 108 2.07 14.48 3.82
N ILE A 109 1.12 15.29 3.31
CA ILE A 109 0.57 16.46 4.03
C ILE A 109 -0.34 15.99 5.14
N THR A 110 -1.20 15.03 4.83
CA THR A 110 -2.08 14.36 5.80
C THR A 110 -2.51 13.01 5.26
N GLN A 111 -2.66 12.06 6.17
CA GLN A 111 -3.24 10.73 5.93
C GLN A 111 -4.07 10.38 7.16
N ALA A 112 -5.34 10.08 6.97
CA ALA A 112 -6.25 9.67 8.02
C ALA A 112 -6.97 8.38 7.65
N ARG A 113 -7.27 7.55 8.66
CA ARG A 113 -7.87 6.22 8.52
C ARG A 113 -9.01 6.05 9.50
N GLU A 114 -10.08 5.41 9.04
CA GLU A 114 -11.26 5.09 9.86
C GLU A 114 -11.75 3.68 9.56
N LEU A 115 -12.31 3.04 10.58
CA LEU A 115 -13.11 1.82 10.44
C LEU A 115 -14.52 2.09 10.99
N ARG A 116 -15.49 1.70 10.21
CA ARG A 116 -16.91 1.79 10.54
C ARG A 116 -17.52 0.40 10.50
N LEU A 117 -18.62 0.20 11.15
CA LEU A 117 -19.40 -1.02 10.97
C LEU A 117 -19.86 -1.14 9.51
N ALA A 118 -19.80 -2.33 8.97
CA ALA A 118 -20.35 -2.59 7.65
C ALA A 118 -21.86 -2.33 7.62
N SER A 119 -22.40 -2.03 6.44
CA SER A 119 -23.82 -1.70 6.30
C SER A 119 -24.72 -2.82 6.82
N GLY A 120 -25.57 -2.52 7.79
CA GLY A 120 -26.48 -3.47 8.40
C GLY A 120 -25.88 -4.30 9.55
N VAL A 121 -24.60 -4.10 9.88
CA VAL A 121 -23.98 -4.75 11.05
C VAL A 121 -24.24 -3.92 12.30
N ASP A 122 -24.81 -4.56 13.32
CA ASP A 122 -24.96 -3.97 14.65
C ASP A 122 -23.63 -4.06 15.41
N ARG A 123 -23.36 -3.08 16.26
CA ARG A 123 -22.15 -3.02 17.09
C ARG A 123 -21.96 -4.28 17.96
N ASN A 124 -23.05 -4.84 18.44
CA ASN A 124 -23.02 -6.08 19.24
C ASN A 124 -22.90 -7.35 18.38
N ALA A 125 -23.01 -7.24 17.05
CA ALA A 125 -22.84 -8.36 16.11
C ALA A 125 -21.50 -8.34 15.37
N SER A 126 -20.73 -7.27 15.50
CA SER A 126 -19.41 -7.17 14.88
C SER A 126 -18.42 -8.20 15.46
N PRO A 127 -17.87 -9.10 14.65
CA PRO A 127 -16.85 -10.04 15.10
C PRO A 127 -15.64 -9.39 15.77
N THR A 128 -15.16 -8.28 15.22
CA THR A 128 -14.01 -7.54 15.75
C THR A 128 -14.27 -6.99 17.17
N LEU A 129 -15.47 -6.52 17.44
CA LEU A 129 -15.83 -6.01 18.76
C LEU A 129 -16.14 -7.14 19.74
N GLN A 130 -16.83 -8.19 19.29
CA GLN A 130 -17.16 -9.36 20.14
C GLN A 130 -15.93 -10.10 20.63
N ASP A 131 -14.91 -10.23 19.78
CA ASP A 131 -13.69 -10.97 20.11
C ASP A 131 -12.65 -10.09 20.85
N GLY A 132 -13.00 -8.84 21.17
CA GLY A 132 -12.16 -7.97 22.00
C GLY A 132 -10.97 -7.34 21.26
N TYR A 133 -10.96 -7.32 19.92
CA TYR A 133 -9.92 -6.60 19.15
C TYR A 133 -10.04 -5.09 19.35
N LEU A 134 -11.25 -4.60 19.52
CA LEU A 134 -11.57 -3.23 19.92
C LEU A 134 -12.58 -3.28 21.07
N PRO A 135 -12.63 -2.25 21.93
CA PRO A 135 -13.68 -2.15 22.93
C PRO A 135 -15.05 -1.91 22.27
N GLN A 136 -16.13 -2.30 22.95
CA GLN A 136 -17.49 -2.06 22.45
C GLN A 136 -17.80 -0.56 22.21
N THR A 137 -17.09 0.32 22.90
CA THR A 137 -17.17 1.78 22.72
C THR A 137 -16.37 2.30 21.52
N GLY A 138 -15.66 1.41 20.82
CA GLY A 138 -14.69 1.81 19.79
C GLY A 138 -13.44 2.47 20.39
N TYR A 139 -12.55 2.93 19.54
CA TYR A 139 -11.32 3.63 19.92
C TYR A 139 -11.00 4.78 18.95
N ASP A 140 -10.82 5.96 19.51
CA ASP A 140 -10.37 7.16 18.78
C ASP A 140 -8.92 7.48 19.16
N ALA A 141 -7.98 7.31 18.23
CA ALA A 141 -6.59 7.63 18.50
C ALA A 141 -6.33 9.15 18.62
N GLN A 142 -7.23 9.99 18.11
CA GLN A 142 -7.14 11.45 18.22
C GLN A 142 -7.72 11.98 19.55
N ASP A 143 -8.64 11.23 20.15
CA ASP A 143 -9.19 11.51 21.49
C ASP A 143 -9.50 10.18 22.21
N PRO A 144 -8.49 9.54 22.81
CA PRO A 144 -8.65 8.22 23.47
C PRO A 144 -9.62 8.22 24.65
N THR A 145 -10.04 9.39 25.12
CA THR A 145 -10.94 9.51 26.29
C THR A 145 -12.41 9.54 25.90
N THR A 146 -12.73 9.82 24.64
CA THR A 146 -14.10 9.95 24.16
C THR A 146 -14.55 8.67 23.43
N PRO A 147 -15.61 7.99 23.90
CA PRO A 147 -16.19 6.86 23.21
C PRO A 147 -16.72 7.25 21.82
N LEU A 148 -16.48 6.38 20.84
CA LEU A 148 -17.04 6.54 19.52
C LEU A 148 -18.51 6.11 19.48
N SER A 149 -19.31 6.78 18.67
CA SER A 149 -20.74 6.55 18.53
C SER A 149 -21.16 6.23 17.08
N GLY A 150 -22.37 5.71 16.94
CA GLY A 150 -22.91 5.34 15.62
C GLY A 150 -22.17 4.15 15.02
N ASP A 151 -21.85 4.24 13.74
CA ASP A 151 -21.15 3.23 12.97
C ASP A 151 -19.61 3.29 13.08
N LEU A 152 -19.05 4.40 13.55
CA LEU A 152 -17.61 4.57 13.72
C LEU A 152 -17.10 3.73 14.89
N VAL A 153 -16.15 2.82 14.66
CA VAL A 153 -15.57 1.94 15.67
C VAL A 153 -14.08 2.18 15.89
N PHE A 154 -13.39 2.74 14.91
CA PHE A 154 -11.99 3.09 15.05
C PHE A 154 -11.67 4.35 14.22
N ARG A 155 -10.91 5.27 14.82
CA ARG A 155 -10.27 6.38 14.12
C ARG A 155 -8.78 6.36 14.43
N GLY A 156 -7.96 6.28 13.37
CA GLY A 156 -6.50 6.37 13.46
C GLY A 156 -6.00 7.78 13.71
N GLN A 157 -4.70 7.89 14.02
CA GLN A 157 -4.03 9.17 14.11
C GLN A 157 -3.84 9.81 12.74
N ASP A 158 -3.92 11.14 12.68
CA ASP A 158 -3.52 11.89 11.50
C ASP A 158 -2.00 11.80 11.32
N ARG A 159 -1.58 11.28 10.18
CA ARG A 159 -0.18 11.04 9.85
C ARG A 159 0.31 12.02 8.82
N LYS A 160 1.56 12.46 8.97
CA LYS A 160 2.21 13.42 8.05
C LYS A 160 3.71 13.29 8.09
N GLY A 161 4.37 13.69 7.00
CA GLY A 161 5.83 13.70 6.93
C GLY A 161 6.38 13.23 5.58
N ILE A 162 7.67 12.99 5.56
CA ILE A 162 8.41 12.52 4.39
C ILE A 162 8.67 11.02 4.60
N PRO A 163 8.07 10.09 3.80
CA PRO A 163 8.33 8.66 3.95
C PRO A 163 9.72 8.26 3.47
N GLU A 164 10.16 8.83 2.36
CA GLU A 164 11.38 8.45 1.64
C GLU A 164 11.93 9.60 0.79
N ILE A 165 13.17 9.49 0.35
CA ILE A 165 13.74 10.28 -0.75
C ILE A 165 13.99 9.33 -1.90
N ARG A 166 13.66 9.72 -3.13
CA ARG A 166 13.88 8.91 -4.33
C ARG A 166 15.02 9.48 -5.14
N PHE A 167 15.96 8.62 -5.52
CA PHE A 167 17.06 8.92 -6.41
C PHE A 167 16.93 8.02 -7.62
N GLY A 168 16.93 8.61 -8.80
CA GLY A 168 16.76 7.88 -10.05
C GLY A 168 17.89 8.14 -11.05
N LEU A 169 18.11 7.16 -11.89
CA LEU A 169 18.90 7.27 -13.12
C LEU A 169 18.06 6.76 -14.28
N GLY A 170 18.03 7.52 -15.35
CA GLY A 170 17.33 7.16 -16.56
C GLY A 170 18.20 7.33 -17.80
N PHE A 171 17.94 6.50 -18.81
CA PHE A 171 18.60 6.51 -20.10
C PHE A 171 17.60 6.21 -21.21
N ALA A 172 17.66 6.93 -22.33
CA ALA A 172 16.84 6.68 -23.50
C ALA A 172 17.69 6.15 -24.66
N PRO A 173 17.76 4.81 -24.87
CA PRO A 173 18.49 4.22 -26.00
C PRO A 173 17.92 4.62 -27.36
N MET A 174 16.62 4.96 -27.40
CA MET A 174 15.98 5.52 -28.62
C MET A 174 15.17 6.76 -28.22
N ASN A 175 15.20 7.78 -29.07
CA ASN A 175 14.52 9.04 -28.84
C ASN A 175 13.93 9.56 -30.15
N GLN A 176 12.61 9.61 -30.25
CA GLN A 176 11.89 10.07 -31.44
C GLN A 176 12.25 11.50 -31.85
N ARG A 177 12.63 12.36 -30.89
CA ARG A 177 13.10 13.73 -31.23
C ARG A 177 14.39 13.77 -32.02
N ARG A 178 15.24 12.73 -31.92
CA ARG A 178 16.50 12.61 -32.66
C ARG A 178 16.32 11.85 -33.98
N ASP A 179 15.45 10.86 -33.98
CA ASP A 179 15.17 10.02 -35.14
C ASP A 179 13.65 9.70 -35.11
N ASP A 180 12.90 10.41 -35.95
CA ASP A 180 11.44 10.34 -36.03
C ASP A 180 10.93 8.98 -36.54
N THR A 181 11.81 8.15 -37.08
CA THR A 181 11.50 6.78 -37.50
C THR A 181 11.42 5.82 -36.34
N LYS A 182 11.98 6.18 -35.16
CA LYS A 182 12.06 5.34 -33.97
C LYS A 182 11.05 5.78 -32.88
N PRO A 183 10.62 4.87 -32.00
CA PRO A 183 9.94 5.28 -30.79
C PRO A 183 10.89 5.95 -29.79
N THR A 184 10.37 6.64 -28.79
CA THR A 184 11.14 6.97 -27.59
C THR A 184 11.08 5.76 -26.67
N TRP A 185 12.24 5.18 -26.36
CA TRP A 185 12.38 4.09 -25.41
C TRP A 185 13.29 4.53 -24.27
N LYS A 186 12.80 4.39 -23.05
CA LYS A 186 13.53 4.74 -21.82
C LYS A 186 13.65 3.55 -20.90
N LEU A 187 14.77 3.51 -20.20
CA LEU A 187 15.06 2.57 -19.13
C LEU A 187 15.49 3.37 -17.90
N GLY A 188 15.19 2.89 -16.71
CA GLY A 188 15.67 3.54 -15.51
C GLY A 188 15.58 2.69 -14.28
N ALA A 189 16.22 3.20 -13.23
CA ALA A 189 16.21 2.66 -11.91
C ALA A 189 16.03 3.78 -10.89
N ASP A 190 15.09 3.60 -9.96
CA ASP A 190 14.81 4.52 -8.87
C ASP A 190 15.09 3.83 -7.53
N PHE A 191 16.00 4.39 -6.75
CA PHE A 191 16.29 3.95 -5.39
C PHE A 191 15.47 4.78 -4.40
N HIS A 192 14.67 4.10 -3.57
CA HIS A 192 13.85 4.70 -2.53
C HIS A 192 14.56 4.58 -1.19
N LEU A 193 15.10 5.68 -0.71
CA LEU A 193 15.77 5.77 0.58
C LEU A 193 14.75 6.11 1.66
N ALA A 194 14.36 5.14 2.48
CA ALA A 194 13.47 5.35 3.61
C ALA A 194 14.17 6.21 4.68
N VAL A 195 13.77 7.48 4.80
CA VAL A 195 14.35 8.44 5.77
C VAL A 195 13.36 8.84 6.85
N GLY A 196 12.07 8.71 6.57
CA GLY A 196 11.00 9.18 7.42
C GLY A 196 10.88 8.45 8.75
N ARG A 197 10.09 9.05 9.64
CA ARG A 197 9.67 8.38 10.87
C ARG A 197 8.80 7.18 10.51
N VAL A 198 9.13 6.03 11.10
CA VAL A 198 8.42 4.77 10.85
C VAL A 198 6.98 4.87 11.37
N MET A 199 6.06 4.34 10.59
CA MET A 199 4.66 4.24 10.93
C MET A 199 4.49 3.18 12.02
N ARG A 200 4.01 3.62 13.19
CA ARG A 200 3.77 2.80 14.38
C ARG A 200 2.43 3.17 15.00
N PHE A 201 1.96 2.34 15.88
CA PHE A 201 0.79 2.61 16.68
C PHE A 201 1.12 2.37 18.17
N ASP A 202 0.78 3.31 19.03
CA ASP A 202 0.84 3.15 20.48
C ASP A 202 -0.49 3.61 21.09
N ARG A 203 -1.25 2.67 21.66
CA ARG A 203 -2.55 3.00 22.26
C ARG A 203 -2.46 3.90 23.49
N MET A 204 -1.30 3.98 24.14
CA MET A 204 -1.09 4.78 25.34
C MET A 204 -0.61 6.21 25.03
N ALA A 205 -0.02 6.40 23.85
CA ALA A 205 0.47 7.70 23.38
C ALA A 205 0.29 7.80 21.84
N PRO A 206 -0.94 7.73 21.32
CA PRO A 206 -1.18 7.65 19.88
C PRO A 206 -0.73 8.92 19.14
N ASP A 207 -0.83 10.11 19.76
CA ASP A 207 -0.38 11.39 19.24
C ASP A 207 1.14 11.47 19.03
N ALA A 208 1.90 10.64 19.73
CA ALA A 208 3.32 10.48 19.50
C ALA A 208 3.66 9.73 18.21
N GLU A 209 2.74 8.99 17.61
CA GLU A 209 3.00 8.06 16.51
C GLU A 209 2.37 8.52 15.17
N THR A 210 2.88 9.65 14.63
CA THR A 210 2.42 10.27 13.37
C THR A 210 3.29 9.94 12.15
N GLY A 211 4.22 8.99 12.27
CA GLY A 211 5.11 8.57 11.17
C GLY A 211 4.37 8.01 9.97
N VAL A 212 5.00 8.11 8.80
CA VAL A 212 4.42 7.72 7.49
C VAL A 212 5.31 6.78 6.67
N SER A 213 6.53 6.50 7.13
CA SER A 213 7.47 5.61 6.45
C SER A 213 7.28 4.16 6.90
N ASP A 214 7.43 3.21 5.99
CA ASP A 214 7.55 1.79 6.35
C ASP A 214 8.97 1.45 6.87
N GLY A 215 9.94 2.34 6.64
CA GLY A 215 11.32 2.14 7.02
C GLY A 215 12.07 1.13 6.16
N VAL A 216 11.59 0.84 4.94
CA VAL A 216 12.19 -0.13 4.02
C VAL A 216 12.77 0.57 2.80
N HIS A 217 14.04 0.29 2.50
CA HIS A 217 14.68 0.73 1.27
C HIS A 217 14.20 -0.14 0.10
N LYS A 218 13.90 0.50 -1.05
CA LYS A 218 13.37 -0.21 -2.22
C LYS A 218 14.13 0.20 -3.48
N LEU A 219 14.13 -0.67 -4.47
CA LEU A 219 14.61 -0.40 -5.81
C LEU A 219 13.49 -0.64 -6.80
N THR A 220 13.21 0.35 -7.65
CA THR A 220 12.27 0.20 -8.76
C THR A 220 13.05 0.24 -10.08
N LEU A 221 12.97 -0.83 -10.84
CA LEU A 221 13.42 -0.87 -12.22
C LEU A 221 12.23 -0.60 -13.12
N TRP A 222 12.42 0.22 -14.15
CA TRP A 222 11.32 0.54 -15.05
C TRP A 222 11.78 0.72 -16.51
N THR A 223 10.84 0.52 -17.41
CA THR A 223 10.98 0.83 -18.83
C THR A 223 9.72 1.47 -19.36
N THR A 224 9.87 2.42 -20.30
CA THR A 224 8.74 3.03 -21.00
C THR A 224 9.04 3.10 -22.50
N MET A 225 8.00 2.95 -23.29
CA MET A 225 8.08 3.15 -24.74
C MET A 225 6.85 3.93 -25.19
N ASP A 226 7.06 4.94 -26.03
CA ASP A 226 6.01 5.73 -26.68
C ASP A 226 6.38 6.07 -28.12
N ARG A 227 5.38 6.43 -28.89
CA ARG A 227 5.58 6.99 -30.22
C ARG A 227 4.44 7.92 -30.62
N LYS A 228 4.76 9.19 -30.89
CA LYS A 228 3.79 10.14 -31.44
C LYS A 228 3.56 9.87 -32.92
N LEU A 229 2.31 9.58 -33.29
CA LEU A 229 1.86 9.25 -34.63
C LEU A 229 0.77 10.24 -35.07
N GLY A 230 1.19 11.45 -35.41
CA GLY A 230 0.26 12.53 -35.75
C GLY A 230 -0.51 13.04 -34.54
N PHE A 231 -1.81 12.79 -34.50
CA PHE A 231 -2.69 13.27 -33.41
C PHE A 231 -2.82 12.32 -32.22
N TYR A 232 -2.20 11.16 -32.24
CA TYR A 232 -2.23 10.19 -31.15
C TYR A 232 -0.85 9.66 -30.81
N GLU A 233 -0.65 9.30 -29.55
CA GLU A 233 0.61 8.82 -29.00
C GLU A 233 0.35 7.64 -28.06
N PRO A 234 0.43 6.39 -28.56
CA PRO A 234 0.37 5.20 -27.72
C PRO A 234 1.65 5.05 -26.91
N TRP A 235 1.50 4.56 -25.68
CA TRP A 235 2.61 4.31 -24.79
C TRP A 235 2.40 3.09 -23.89
N ILE A 236 3.49 2.53 -23.40
CA ILE A 236 3.52 1.47 -22.40
C ILE A 236 4.61 1.75 -21.36
N LYS A 237 4.36 1.38 -20.11
CA LYS A 237 5.33 1.38 -19.03
C LYS A 237 5.26 0.05 -18.30
N LEU A 238 6.43 -0.54 -18.03
CA LEU A 238 6.61 -1.67 -17.14
C LEU A 238 7.49 -1.23 -15.98
N ALA A 239 7.20 -1.70 -14.78
CA ALA A 239 7.99 -1.43 -13.60
C ALA A 239 8.00 -2.63 -12.66
N TRP A 240 9.10 -2.78 -11.92
CA TRP A 240 9.26 -3.79 -10.91
C TRP A 240 9.93 -3.20 -9.68
N THR A 241 9.26 -3.26 -8.54
CA THR A 241 9.74 -2.74 -7.27
C THR A 241 10.08 -3.88 -6.33
N VAL A 242 11.30 -3.85 -5.82
CA VAL A 242 11.84 -4.86 -4.91
C VAL A 242 12.24 -4.19 -3.59
N PRO A 243 11.79 -4.69 -2.44
CA PRO A 243 12.33 -4.30 -1.14
C PRO A 243 13.76 -4.82 -1.00
N LEU A 244 14.67 -3.99 -0.53
CA LEU A 244 16.09 -4.35 -0.37
C LEU A 244 16.47 -4.61 1.07
N ALA A 245 16.21 -3.65 1.95
CA ALA A 245 16.58 -3.74 3.36
C ALA A 245 15.69 -2.86 4.23
N ALA A 246 15.36 -3.35 5.41
CA ALA A 246 14.65 -2.60 6.43
C ALA A 246 15.63 -1.88 7.37
N ARG A 247 15.30 -0.65 7.77
CA ARG A 247 16.02 0.06 8.83
C ARG A 247 15.81 -0.64 10.17
N SER A 248 16.78 -0.55 11.08
CA SER A 248 16.68 -1.12 12.43
C SER A 248 15.48 -0.62 13.24
N THR A 249 14.91 0.52 12.87
CA THR A 249 13.70 1.07 13.49
C THR A 249 12.41 0.63 12.80
N SER A 250 12.48 -0.05 11.67
CA SER A 250 11.31 -0.55 10.93
C SER A 250 10.57 -1.64 11.71
N LEU A 251 9.28 -1.82 11.42
CA LEU A 251 8.52 -2.96 11.92
C LEU A 251 8.77 -4.24 11.11
N PHE A 252 9.41 -4.11 9.94
CA PHE A 252 9.82 -5.24 9.10
C PHE A 252 11.13 -5.83 9.63
N GLN A 253 11.04 -6.45 10.81
CA GLN A 253 12.09 -7.18 11.47
C GLN A 253 11.64 -8.63 11.67
N ASP A 254 12.60 -9.55 11.69
CA ASP A 254 12.33 -10.91 12.14
C ASP A 254 11.93 -10.86 13.62
N PRO A 255 10.74 -11.30 14.00
CA PRO A 255 10.33 -11.39 15.41
C PRO A 255 11.12 -12.47 16.20
N GLY A 256 12.03 -13.19 15.52
CA GLY A 256 12.87 -14.23 16.12
C GLY A 256 12.29 -15.64 16.04
N PHE A 257 11.10 -15.83 15.49
CA PHE A 257 10.39 -17.10 15.51
C PHE A 257 9.70 -17.41 14.16
N GLY A 258 10.44 -17.40 13.05
CA GLY A 258 9.95 -17.97 11.81
C GLY A 258 8.71 -17.33 11.19
N ALA A 259 8.65 -16.01 11.14
CA ALA A 259 7.68 -15.34 10.28
C ALA A 259 7.94 -15.78 8.82
N THR A 260 6.88 -16.22 8.12
CA THR A 260 6.99 -16.69 6.73
C THR A 260 7.58 -15.61 5.83
N ASN A 261 7.13 -14.38 6.00
CA ASN A 261 7.62 -13.21 5.30
C ASN A 261 7.99 -12.11 6.32
N VAL A 262 9.22 -11.61 6.23
CA VAL A 262 9.70 -10.51 7.09
C VAL A 262 9.56 -9.18 6.37
N MET A 263 9.74 -9.16 5.04
CA MET A 263 9.79 -7.96 4.22
C MET A 263 8.46 -7.73 3.47
N PRO A 264 8.21 -6.50 3.00
CA PRO A 264 7.10 -6.24 2.08
C PRO A 264 7.21 -7.09 0.82
N GLY A 265 6.06 -7.40 0.23
CA GLY A 265 5.98 -8.06 -1.08
C GLY A 265 6.61 -7.21 -2.20
N GLN A 266 7.07 -7.88 -3.24
CA GLN A 266 7.48 -7.22 -4.48
C GLN A 266 6.25 -6.72 -5.24
N ILE A 267 6.44 -5.75 -6.14
CA ILE A 267 5.35 -5.21 -6.96
C ILE A 267 5.80 -5.18 -8.42
N ALA A 268 5.06 -5.87 -9.29
CA ALA A 268 5.21 -5.74 -10.73
C ALA A 268 4.04 -4.91 -11.28
N ALA A 269 4.33 -3.94 -12.14
CA ALA A 269 3.32 -3.06 -12.72
C ALA A 269 3.45 -2.98 -14.24
N ALA A 270 2.30 -2.98 -14.92
CA ALA A 270 2.17 -2.66 -16.33
C ALA A 270 1.13 -1.55 -16.49
N GLN A 271 1.48 -0.52 -17.24
CA GLN A 271 0.59 0.58 -17.61
C GLN A 271 0.65 0.77 -19.12
N PHE A 272 -0.46 1.10 -19.74
CA PHE A 272 -0.56 1.36 -21.16
C PHE A 272 -1.62 2.41 -21.41
N GLY A 273 -1.42 3.21 -22.44
CA GLY A 273 -2.36 4.27 -22.73
C GLY A 273 -2.18 4.87 -24.12
N VAL A 274 -3.05 5.79 -24.41
CA VAL A 274 -2.98 6.61 -25.62
C VAL A 274 -3.29 8.06 -25.27
N GLU A 275 -2.43 8.96 -25.71
CA GLU A 275 -2.64 10.40 -25.64
C GLU A 275 -3.18 10.89 -27.01
N LEU A 276 -4.27 11.66 -26.98
CA LEU A 276 -4.97 12.19 -28.13
C LEU A 276 -4.83 13.71 -28.12
N TYR A 277 -4.14 14.26 -29.10
CA TYR A 277 -3.91 15.70 -29.24
C TYR A 277 -5.09 16.38 -29.92
N ALA A 278 -5.85 17.16 -29.15
CA ALA A 278 -6.94 18.01 -29.67
C ALA A 278 -6.38 19.28 -30.33
N VAL A 279 -5.27 19.81 -29.78
CA VAL A 279 -4.52 20.94 -30.32
C VAL A 279 -3.04 20.56 -30.28
N ASP A 280 -2.30 20.81 -31.37
CA ASP A 280 -0.86 20.57 -31.46
C ASP A 280 -0.22 21.67 -32.33
N ASP A 281 -0.03 22.84 -31.73
CA ASP A 281 0.62 23.97 -32.40
C ASP A 281 2.14 23.87 -32.23
N LYS A 282 2.79 23.40 -33.27
CA LYS A 282 4.24 23.22 -33.29
C LYS A 282 5.03 24.54 -33.35
N VAL A 283 4.39 25.64 -33.76
CA VAL A 283 5.06 26.94 -33.90
C VAL A 283 5.15 27.65 -32.56
N GLU A 284 4.02 27.72 -31.86
CA GLU A 284 3.92 28.32 -30.53
C GLU A 284 4.25 27.35 -29.42
N HIS A 285 4.47 26.06 -29.74
CA HIS A 285 4.68 24.98 -28.78
C HIS A 285 3.51 24.84 -27.77
N ASN A 286 2.28 25.06 -28.24
CA ASN A 286 1.09 24.88 -27.43
C ASN A 286 0.41 23.57 -27.80
N SER A 287 0.03 22.78 -26.80
CA SER A 287 -0.78 21.60 -27.06
C SER A 287 -1.85 21.41 -25.97
N LEU A 288 -2.95 20.80 -26.39
CA LEU A 288 -4.01 20.32 -25.50
C LEU A 288 -4.30 18.87 -25.89
N SER A 289 -4.22 17.98 -24.94
CA SER A 289 -4.45 16.56 -25.17
C SER A 289 -5.31 15.94 -24.06
N ILE A 290 -5.91 14.80 -24.40
CA ILE A 290 -6.59 13.91 -23.46
C ILE A 290 -5.88 12.56 -23.52
N GLU A 291 -5.53 12.02 -22.38
CA GLU A 291 -4.98 10.69 -22.26
C GLU A 291 -5.97 9.73 -21.63
N LEU A 292 -6.03 8.53 -22.21
CA LEU A 292 -6.75 7.39 -21.65
C LEU A 292 -5.74 6.31 -21.36
N SER A 293 -5.72 5.77 -20.15
CA SER A 293 -4.80 4.70 -19.78
C SER A 293 -5.42 3.63 -18.91
N GLY A 294 -4.82 2.44 -18.95
CA GLY A 294 -5.11 1.32 -18.08
C GLY A 294 -3.85 0.90 -17.33
N ARG A 295 -4.05 0.30 -16.15
CA ARG A 295 -2.95 -0.24 -15.37
C ARG A 295 -3.32 -1.57 -14.71
N VAL A 296 -2.31 -2.39 -14.54
CA VAL A 296 -2.36 -3.60 -13.71
C VAL A 296 -1.11 -3.60 -12.83
N LYS A 297 -1.30 -3.82 -11.53
CA LYS A 297 -0.20 -4.09 -10.60
C LYS A 297 -0.43 -5.44 -9.96
N ALA A 298 0.59 -6.28 -9.95
CA ALA A 298 0.64 -7.52 -9.20
C ALA A 298 1.44 -7.28 -7.92
N HIS A 299 0.80 -7.42 -6.80
CA HIS A 299 1.41 -7.39 -5.48
C HIS A 299 1.66 -8.84 -5.05
N PHE A 300 2.94 -9.16 -4.86
CA PHE A 300 3.33 -10.46 -4.37
C PHE A 300 3.22 -10.53 -2.86
N GLU A 301 3.00 -11.70 -2.34
CA GLU A 301 2.89 -11.94 -0.91
C GLU A 301 4.05 -11.34 -0.12
N GLY A 302 3.72 -10.76 1.03
CA GLY A 302 4.69 -10.14 1.92
C GLY A 302 4.04 -9.52 3.14
N ARG A 303 4.85 -9.05 4.08
CA ARG A 303 4.33 -8.29 5.23
C ARG A 303 3.96 -6.87 4.84
N GLY A 304 2.93 -6.33 5.49
CA GLY A 304 2.48 -4.97 5.21
C GLY A 304 1.57 -4.38 6.27
N TYR A 305 1.27 -3.13 6.06
CA TYR A 305 0.29 -2.37 6.83
C TYR A 305 -1.09 -2.58 6.18
N SER A 306 -1.79 -3.64 6.58
CA SER A 306 -3.15 -3.90 6.10
C SER A 306 -4.15 -2.86 6.61
N GLU A 307 -5.39 -2.95 6.18
CA GLU A 307 -6.48 -2.09 6.63
C GLU A 307 -6.70 -2.21 8.15
N MET A 308 -6.38 -3.36 8.71
CA MET A 308 -6.59 -3.70 10.12
C MET A 308 -5.36 -3.50 11.01
N TRP A 309 -4.22 -3.06 10.47
CA TRP A 309 -2.94 -3.09 11.20
C TRP A 309 -2.95 -2.31 12.52
N GLU A 310 -3.64 -1.16 12.60
CA GLU A 310 -3.73 -0.36 13.83
C GLU A 310 -4.61 -1.06 14.87
N VAL A 311 -5.67 -1.73 14.43
CA VAL A 311 -6.53 -2.54 15.29
C VAL A 311 -5.77 -3.75 15.84
N PHE A 312 -4.96 -4.39 15.01
CA PHE A 312 -4.12 -5.51 15.44
C PHE A 312 -3.03 -5.05 16.42
N ALA A 313 -2.42 -3.91 16.18
CA ALA A 313 -1.47 -3.32 17.13
C ALA A 313 -2.16 -2.94 18.46
N TYR A 314 -3.38 -2.43 18.41
CA TYR A 314 -4.21 -2.15 19.60
C TYR A 314 -4.50 -3.42 20.38
N ALA A 315 -4.97 -4.48 19.71
CA ALA A 315 -5.31 -5.77 20.31
C ALA A 315 -4.08 -6.61 20.70
N GLY A 316 -2.91 -6.22 20.22
CA GLY A 316 -1.63 -6.87 20.50
C GLY A 316 -0.78 -6.18 21.56
N ASP A 317 -1.29 -5.16 22.26
CA ASP A 317 -0.52 -4.44 23.28
C ASP A 317 -0.34 -5.30 24.55
N ALA A 318 0.89 -5.75 24.80
CA ALA A 318 1.23 -6.60 25.93
C ALA A 318 1.13 -5.89 27.30
N ARG A 319 1.03 -4.56 27.33
CA ARG A 319 0.83 -3.79 28.57
C ARG A 319 -0.61 -3.92 29.11
N VAL A 320 -1.51 -4.46 28.31
CA VAL A 320 -2.92 -4.65 28.69
C VAL A 320 -3.24 -6.12 28.78
N ALA A 321 -3.60 -6.57 29.96
CA ALA A 321 -3.94 -7.96 30.21
C ALA A 321 -5.19 -8.40 29.42
N GLY A 322 -5.16 -9.62 28.87
CA GLY A 322 -6.28 -10.21 28.16
C GLY A 322 -6.41 -9.79 26.69
N ASN A 323 -5.48 -9.01 26.16
CA ASN A 323 -5.44 -8.68 24.73
C ASN A 323 -5.25 -9.96 23.88
N PRO A 324 -6.07 -10.17 22.82
CA PRO A 324 -6.11 -11.43 22.09
C PRO A 324 -4.91 -11.68 21.16
N LEU A 325 -4.11 -10.66 20.83
CA LEU A 325 -3.01 -10.74 19.87
C LEU A 325 -1.63 -10.51 20.48
N VAL A 326 -1.50 -10.63 21.80
CA VAL A 326 -0.19 -10.56 22.47
C VAL A 326 0.65 -11.77 22.05
N LEU A 327 1.88 -11.51 21.59
CA LEU A 327 2.84 -12.54 21.21
C LEU A 327 3.55 -13.12 22.44
N ASP A 328 4.03 -14.35 22.29
CA ASP A 328 4.98 -14.95 23.21
C ASP A 328 6.40 -14.77 22.67
N ALA A 329 7.22 -14.00 23.37
CA ALA A 329 8.57 -13.69 22.94
C ALA A 329 9.54 -14.89 23.05
N ASP A 330 9.22 -15.88 23.85
CA ASP A 330 10.03 -17.10 24.01
C ASP A 330 9.16 -18.32 24.33
N PRO A 331 8.58 -18.95 23.30
CA PRO A 331 7.73 -20.12 23.48
C PRO A 331 8.46 -21.34 24.01
N THR A 332 9.81 -21.30 24.09
CA THR A 332 10.61 -22.40 24.65
C THR A 332 10.61 -22.40 26.18
N ASN A 333 10.30 -21.26 26.80
CA ASN A 333 10.15 -21.13 28.24
C ASN A 333 8.73 -21.42 28.72
N ALA A 334 8.61 -21.84 29.97
CA ALA A 334 7.31 -22.04 30.58
C ALA A 334 6.62 -20.70 30.87
N GLY A 335 5.37 -20.55 30.42
CA GLY A 335 4.59 -19.33 30.56
C GLY A 335 4.75 -18.39 29.39
N ILE A 336 3.82 -17.42 29.25
CA ILE A 336 3.81 -16.45 28.17
C ILE A 336 4.80 -15.32 28.50
N GLN A 337 5.81 -15.15 27.67
CA GLN A 337 6.72 -14.00 27.70
C GLN A 337 6.09 -12.88 26.84
N ALA A 338 5.15 -12.14 27.42
CA ALA A 338 4.29 -11.23 26.68
C ALA A 338 5.06 -10.15 25.91
N GLN A 339 4.93 -10.14 24.59
CA GLN A 339 5.47 -9.14 23.69
C GLN A 339 4.35 -8.51 22.87
N SER A 340 4.42 -7.18 22.68
CA SER A 340 3.43 -6.46 21.89
C SER A 340 3.56 -6.80 20.41
N HIS A 341 2.42 -7.12 19.77
CA HIS A 341 2.34 -7.32 18.34
C HIS A 341 2.39 -5.96 17.62
N PRO A 342 3.24 -5.78 16.60
CA PRO A 342 3.37 -4.49 15.89
C PRO A 342 2.19 -4.15 14.99
N GLY A 343 1.27 -5.08 14.76
CA GLY A 343 0.07 -4.94 13.94
C GLY A 343 0.26 -5.23 12.46
N ILE A 344 1.49 -5.19 11.93
CA ILE A 344 1.73 -5.53 10.51
C ILE A 344 1.41 -7.00 10.26
N SER A 345 0.81 -7.28 9.13
CA SER A 345 0.29 -8.60 8.77
C SER A 345 0.96 -9.14 7.51
N ASN A 346 0.84 -10.44 7.29
CA ASN A 346 1.08 -11.04 5.99
C ASN A 346 -0.13 -10.73 5.09
N ILE A 347 0.13 -10.32 3.87
CA ILE A 347 -0.88 -10.02 2.85
C ILE A 347 -0.61 -10.94 1.68
N GLU A 348 -1.61 -11.72 1.29
CA GLU A 348 -1.52 -12.63 0.16
C GLU A 348 -1.32 -11.89 -1.18
N ASN A 349 -1.01 -12.64 -2.22
CA ASN A 349 -0.93 -12.09 -3.58
C ASN A 349 -2.26 -11.48 -4.00
N TYR A 350 -2.22 -10.26 -4.54
CA TYR A 350 -3.40 -9.60 -5.09
C TYR A 350 -3.07 -8.76 -6.32
N LEU A 351 -4.09 -8.44 -7.10
CA LEU A 351 -4.00 -7.58 -8.27
C LEU A 351 -4.71 -6.25 -8.01
N GLU A 352 -4.09 -5.18 -8.47
CA GLU A 352 -4.71 -3.87 -8.62
C GLU A 352 -4.92 -3.61 -10.12
N VAL A 353 -6.16 -3.40 -10.52
CA VAL A 353 -6.54 -3.13 -11.92
C VAL A 353 -7.28 -1.80 -11.97
N GLY A 354 -6.85 -0.91 -12.83
CA GLY A 354 -7.43 0.42 -12.90
C GLY A 354 -7.31 1.07 -14.27
N GLY A 355 -7.87 2.27 -14.33
CA GLY A 355 -7.78 3.12 -15.51
C GLY A 355 -7.84 4.59 -15.14
N SER A 356 -7.23 5.42 -15.96
CA SER A 356 -7.20 6.86 -15.75
C SER A 356 -7.53 7.66 -16.99
N VAL A 357 -8.01 8.87 -16.74
CA VAL A 357 -8.18 9.92 -17.74
C VAL A 357 -7.36 11.12 -17.28
N ALA A 358 -6.56 11.67 -18.19
CA ALA A 358 -5.84 12.91 -17.92
C ALA A 358 -6.10 13.94 -19.01
N ILE A 359 -6.17 15.21 -18.60
CA ILE A 359 -6.13 16.36 -19.50
C ILE A 359 -4.78 17.03 -19.32
N ARG A 360 -4.13 17.34 -20.43
CA ARG A 360 -2.83 17.98 -20.45
C ARG A 360 -2.81 19.22 -21.29
N ALA A 361 -2.09 20.21 -20.83
CA ALA A 361 -1.79 21.41 -21.57
C ALA A 361 -0.29 21.68 -21.55
N GLN A 362 0.29 21.92 -22.72
CA GLN A 362 1.58 22.53 -22.86
C GLN A 362 1.39 24.00 -23.25
N LEU A 363 2.03 24.89 -22.52
CA LEU A 363 1.99 26.34 -22.71
C LEU A 363 3.39 26.84 -23.05
N GLY A 364 3.61 27.08 -24.33
CA GLY A 364 4.92 27.36 -24.86
C GLY A 364 5.89 26.18 -24.72
N PRO A 365 7.21 26.41 -24.90
CA PRO A 365 8.19 25.33 -24.91
C PRO A 365 8.54 24.74 -23.53
N ARG A 366 8.10 25.37 -22.45
CA ARG A 366 8.63 25.09 -21.11
C ARG A 366 7.61 24.66 -20.05
N VAL A 367 6.35 25.03 -20.16
CA VAL A 367 5.36 24.80 -19.12
C VAL A 367 4.40 23.68 -19.50
N HIS A 368 4.28 22.68 -18.66
CA HIS A 368 3.32 21.59 -18.81
C HIS A 368 2.45 21.50 -17.57
N ILE A 369 1.16 21.32 -17.76
CA ILE A 369 0.18 21.13 -16.70
C ILE A 369 -0.65 19.90 -17.03
N ALA A 370 -0.94 19.08 -16.04
CA ALA A 370 -1.83 17.93 -16.19
C ALA A 370 -2.80 17.85 -15.02
N ALA A 371 -4.02 17.42 -15.31
CA ALA A 371 -4.98 16.99 -14.31
C ALA A 371 -5.43 15.57 -14.62
N THR A 372 -5.41 14.69 -13.61
CA THR A 372 -5.65 13.26 -13.77
C THR A 372 -6.73 12.79 -12.79
N VAL A 373 -7.59 11.91 -13.27
CA VAL A 373 -8.51 11.12 -12.46
C VAL A 373 -8.20 9.66 -12.72
N ASP A 374 -7.88 8.90 -11.68
CA ASP A 374 -7.58 7.48 -11.75
C ASP A 374 -8.53 6.70 -10.84
N VAL A 375 -9.07 5.60 -11.33
CA VAL A 375 -9.95 4.70 -10.56
C VAL A 375 -9.39 3.30 -10.69
N PHE A 376 -9.30 2.59 -9.58
CA PHE A 376 -8.80 1.21 -9.58
C PHE A 376 -9.53 0.33 -8.58
N LYS A 377 -9.54 -0.95 -8.87
CA LYS A 377 -10.03 -2.01 -8.00
C LYS A 377 -8.88 -2.91 -7.60
N ILE A 378 -8.92 -3.40 -6.35
CA ILE A 378 -8.02 -4.41 -5.84
C ILE A 378 -8.80 -5.70 -5.64
N THR A 379 -8.20 -6.84 -6.01
CA THR A 379 -8.82 -8.15 -5.81
C THR A 379 -8.87 -8.49 -4.32
N ASP A 380 -9.86 -9.28 -3.97
CA ASP A 380 -10.04 -9.76 -2.61
C ASP A 380 -8.81 -10.57 -2.17
N HIS A 381 -8.38 -10.40 -0.92
CA HIS A 381 -7.24 -11.10 -0.36
C HIS A 381 -7.40 -11.34 1.14
N VAL A 382 -6.66 -12.32 1.66
CA VAL A 382 -6.62 -12.67 3.08
C VAL A 382 -5.59 -11.83 3.81
N ILE A 383 -5.90 -11.48 5.04
CA ILE A 383 -4.99 -10.84 6.01
C ILE A 383 -4.70 -11.87 7.10
N SER A 384 -3.42 -12.22 7.26
CA SER A 384 -2.94 -13.19 8.24
C SER A 384 -1.67 -12.67 8.92
N PHE A 385 -1.19 -13.33 9.98
CA PHE A 385 0.11 -12.97 10.56
C PHE A 385 1.21 -13.89 10.07
N ALA A 386 0.97 -15.20 10.09
CA ALA A 386 1.92 -16.18 9.63
C ALA A 386 1.22 -17.50 9.33
N ASP A 387 1.83 -18.31 8.50
CA ASP A 387 1.43 -19.69 8.33
C ASP A 387 1.72 -20.48 9.61
N SER A 388 0.73 -21.18 10.12
CA SER A 388 0.88 -22.05 11.30
C SER A 388 1.65 -23.34 10.97
N GLY A 389 1.79 -23.66 9.70
CA GLY A 389 2.35 -24.89 9.20
C GLY A 389 3.86 -24.84 8.90
N ILE A 390 4.65 -24.01 9.57
CA ILE A 390 6.11 -24.03 9.40
C ILE A 390 6.72 -25.03 10.37
N ASP A 391 7.45 -25.97 9.82
CA ASP A 391 8.40 -26.82 10.56
C ASP A 391 9.47 -25.93 11.18
N LEU A 392 9.45 -25.80 12.50
CA LEU A 392 10.43 -25.03 13.25
C LEU A 392 11.52 -25.97 13.76
N PRO A 393 12.80 -25.73 13.42
CA PRO A 393 13.85 -26.49 14.01
C PRO A 393 13.91 -26.25 15.53
N THR A 394 13.57 -27.27 16.28
CA THR A 394 13.97 -27.52 17.67
C THR A 394 13.79 -26.46 18.74
N CYS A 395 12.91 -26.73 19.61
CA CYS A 395 13.03 -26.25 20.98
C CYS A 395 14.00 -27.17 21.73
N GLY A 396 15.27 -26.88 21.81
CA GLY A 396 16.29 -27.55 22.61
C GLY A 396 16.01 -28.95 23.14
N THR A 397 16.90 -29.64 23.63
CA THR A 397 16.96 -31.04 24.07
C THR A 397 15.62 -31.77 24.28
N ALA A 398 15.28 -32.65 23.38
CA ALA A 398 14.22 -33.64 23.56
C ALA A 398 14.41 -34.39 24.87
N GLY A 399 13.39 -34.43 25.71
CA GLY A 399 13.36 -35.21 26.91
C GLY A 399 13.03 -34.48 28.21
N ALA A 400 12.98 -33.15 28.21
CA ALA A 400 12.68 -32.39 29.43
C ALA A 400 11.18 -32.03 29.58
N GLY A 401 10.28 -32.83 29.07
CA GLY A 401 8.85 -32.57 29.17
C GLY A 401 8.29 -31.45 28.28
N THR A 402 9.15 -30.96 27.40
CA THR A 402 8.76 -30.02 26.33
C THR A 402 8.43 -30.82 25.07
N ASN A 403 7.21 -30.70 24.59
CA ASN A 403 6.77 -31.36 23.36
C ASN A 403 7.35 -30.65 22.13
N CYS A 404 8.66 -30.60 22.01
CA CYS A 404 9.34 -30.01 20.87
C CYS A 404 10.02 -31.07 20.06
N GLU A 405 9.90 -31.03 18.74
CA GLU A 405 10.68 -31.89 17.87
C GLU A 405 12.14 -31.44 17.75
N THR A 406 13.01 -32.36 17.47
CA THR A 406 14.47 -32.16 17.39
C THR A 406 14.97 -32.12 15.96
N ASP A 407 14.13 -32.30 14.98
CA ASP A 407 14.47 -32.37 13.56
C ASP A 407 13.57 -31.47 12.71
N ALA A 408 14.18 -30.77 11.77
CA ALA A 408 13.51 -30.11 10.68
C ALA A 408 13.23 -31.17 9.61
N ASN A 409 12.06 -31.82 9.68
CA ASN A 409 11.71 -32.90 8.76
C ASN A 409 10.63 -32.51 7.74
N ASP A 410 10.32 -31.21 7.62
CA ASP A 410 9.27 -30.63 6.78
C ASP A 410 7.84 -31.13 7.14
N VAL A 411 7.64 -31.67 8.33
CA VAL A 411 6.36 -32.13 8.84
C VAL A 411 5.98 -31.39 10.11
N VAL A 412 5.00 -30.51 10.04
CA VAL A 412 4.48 -29.79 11.22
C VAL A 412 3.64 -30.72 12.08
N ASN A 413 4.10 -30.97 13.28
CA ASN A 413 3.37 -31.78 14.27
C ASN A 413 2.65 -30.91 15.31
N PRO A 414 1.34 -30.68 15.21
CA PRO A 414 0.64 -29.79 16.11
C PRO A 414 0.64 -30.26 17.57
N GLY A 415 1.04 -31.50 17.83
CA GLY A 415 1.18 -32.04 19.19
C GLY A 415 2.53 -31.71 19.84
N THR A 416 3.53 -31.21 19.12
CA THR A 416 4.91 -31.06 19.56
C THR A 416 5.36 -29.60 19.73
N LYS A 417 4.48 -28.62 19.65
CA LYS A 417 4.78 -27.17 19.68
C LYS A 417 5.59 -26.65 18.48
N GLU A 418 5.58 -27.34 17.36
CA GLU A 418 6.08 -26.82 16.08
C GLU A 418 5.18 -25.80 15.43
N ILE A 419 4.26 -25.23 16.19
CA ILE A 419 3.43 -24.13 15.70
C ILE A 419 4.31 -22.90 15.64
N ASN A 420 4.34 -22.26 14.47
CA ASN A 420 5.00 -20.98 14.30
C ASN A 420 4.54 -19.96 15.36
N PRO A 421 5.41 -19.47 16.23
CA PRO A 421 5.01 -18.54 17.30
C PRO A 421 4.50 -17.21 16.79
N ALA A 422 4.81 -16.84 15.54
CA ALA A 422 4.26 -15.67 14.88
C ALA A 422 2.80 -15.89 14.40
N ALA A 423 2.33 -17.15 14.33
CA ALA A 423 0.93 -17.45 14.00
C ALA A 423 0.03 -17.15 15.20
N ALA A 424 -0.96 -16.32 14.97
CA ALA A 424 -2.02 -16.03 15.96
C ALA A 424 -3.29 -16.79 15.57
N PRO A 425 -3.64 -17.90 16.25
CA PRO A 425 -4.80 -18.73 15.88
C PRO A 425 -6.12 -17.93 15.81
N ALA A 426 -6.19 -16.82 16.51
CA ALA A 426 -7.32 -15.91 16.50
C ALA A 426 -7.53 -15.19 15.14
N ILE A 427 -6.49 -15.18 14.26
CA ILE A 427 -6.55 -14.56 12.94
C ILE A 427 -6.16 -15.56 11.83
N ASP A 428 -5.19 -16.44 12.09
CA ASP A 428 -4.58 -17.27 11.04
C ASP A 428 -5.33 -18.56 10.80
N ARG A 429 -6.10 -19.01 11.82
CA ARG A 429 -6.87 -20.25 11.72
C ARG A 429 -8.02 -20.07 10.72
N VAL A 430 -8.19 -21.05 9.82
CA VAL A 430 -9.40 -21.19 8.99
C VAL A 430 -10.66 -21.13 9.84
N GLY A 431 -11.59 -20.26 9.48
CA GLY A 431 -12.78 -19.94 10.29
C GLY A 431 -12.59 -18.79 11.29
N ALA A 432 -11.43 -18.08 11.25
CA ALA A 432 -11.18 -16.88 12.04
C ALA A 432 -10.52 -15.76 11.22
N ARG A 433 -10.13 -16.02 9.97
CA ARG A 433 -9.34 -15.12 9.12
C ARG A 433 -10.10 -13.87 8.72
N TYR A 434 -9.36 -12.78 8.59
CA TYR A 434 -9.86 -11.54 7.98
C TYR A 434 -9.63 -11.52 6.48
N HIS A 435 -10.57 -10.93 5.75
CA HIS A 435 -10.47 -10.69 4.33
C HIS A 435 -10.71 -9.21 4.04
N SER A 436 -9.94 -8.68 3.11
CA SER A 436 -10.19 -7.37 2.51
C SER A 436 -10.88 -7.58 1.16
N GLU A 437 -12.06 -7.06 1.02
CA GLU A 437 -12.94 -7.29 -0.14
C GLU A 437 -13.50 -5.99 -0.68
N GLN A 438 -13.98 -6.03 -1.93
CA GLN A 438 -14.61 -4.89 -2.60
C GLN A 438 -13.75 -3.60 -2.57
N ASN A 439 -12.46 -3.77 -2.65
CA ASN A 439 -11.51 -2.67 -2.67
C ASN A 439 -11.61 -1.87 -3.98
N LEU A 440 -11.77 -0.57 -3.90
CA LEU A 440 -11.84 0.32 -5.06
C LEU A 440 -11.05 1.61 -4.78
N GLY A 441 -10.20 2.28 -5.54
CA GLY A 441 -9.41 3.49 -5.34
C GLY A 441 -9.79 4.63 -6.27
N LEU A 442 -9.72 5.85 -5.75
CA LEU A 442 -9.81 7.07 -6.52
C LEU A 442 -8.60 7.96 -6.22
N VAL A 443 -7.86 8.31 -7.26
CA VAL A 443 -6.80 9.31 -7.17
C VAL A 443 -7.13 10.50 -8.05
N LEU A 444 -7.08 11.70 -7.46
CA LEU A 444 -7.15 12.96 -8.18
C LEU A 444 -5.75 13.57 -8.17
N GLY A 445 -5.19 13.82 -9.35
CA GLY A 445 -3.83 14.34 -9.49
C GLY A 445 -3.80 15.67 -10.24
N VAL A 446 -2.87 16.53 -9.83
CA VAL A 446 -2.49 17.73 -10.59
C VAL A 446 -0.97 17.81 -10.65
N THR A 447 -0.42 17.94 -11.84
CA THR A 447 1.01 18.09 -12.09
C THR A 447 1.30 19.43 -12.76
N GLY A 448 2.24 20.16 -12.20
CA GLY A 448 2.87 21.29 -12.86
C GLY A 448 4.34 20.97 -13.17
N GLN A 449 4.81 21.25 -14.38
CA GLN A 449 6.19 20.98 -14.77
C GLN A 449 6.77 22.14 -15.57
N VAL A 450 8.02 22.48 -15.30
CA VAL A 450 8.79 23.48 -16.03
C VAL A 450 10.08 22.85 -16.58
N LEU A 451 10.32 23.04 -17.88
CA LEU A 451 11.54 22.62 -18.56
C LEU A 451 12.57 23.75 -18.60
N PHE A 452 13.86 23.45 -18.49
CA PHE A 452 14.95 24.42 -18.56
C PHE A 452 16.20 23.85 -19.23
#